data_fe4afe43f70fba19ca67f790e8a70702
#
_entry.id   fe4afe43f70fba19ca67f790e8a70702
#
_cell.length_a   1.000
_cell.length_b   1.000
_cell.length_c   1.000
_cell.angle_alpha   90.00
_cell.angle_beta   90.00
_cell.angle_gamma   90.00
#
_symmetry.space_group_name_H-M   'P 1'
#
loop_
_entity.id
_entity.type
_entity.pdbx_description
1 polymer ?
#
loop_
_entity_poly.entity_id
_entity_poly.type
_entity_poly.pdbx_seq_one_letter_code
_entity_poly.pdbx_strand_id
1 'polypeptide(L)'
;MGDQEVANRYEKLTPMFFLMKKLADLLRSKRKKRGSVDFDFPESKILLDKEGRPIKIMPYERNAATNIIEDFMLLANETVAQHFYWMEVPFVYRTHDKPDPDKIMQLAAFINNFGYHIKVKSGENEVHPKEIQKLLAEIEGRPQEALISRLALRSMKRARYSTECTGHFGLACQYYCHFTSPIRRYPDLQIHRIIKEQLRGRLKEERIQHYQEILTEVAKHSSEMERRADDAERETEKLKKVQYMKSRIGQSFEGVISGVTAWGIYVELPDTVEGMIHVSRLYGDFYFYREETYEMVGRDTGKCFKLGQKVKIVVDGVDELQKSIDFVLAPEEEDQ
;
A
#
# COMPACT_ATOMS: atom_id res chain seq x y z
N MET A 1 -8.08 -28.45 2.36
CA MET A 1 -8.11 -29.47 3.44
C MET A 1 -7.02 -29.12 4.44
N GLY A 2 -7.37 -28.87 5.72
CA GLY A 2 -6.38 -28.60 6.76
C GLY A 2 -5.59 -29.86 7.07
N ASP A 3 -4.31 -29.70 7.41
CA ASP A 3 -3.46 -30.78 7.86
C ASP A 3 -4.03 -31.36 9.17
N GLN A 4 -4.49 -32.61 9.13
CA GLN A 4 -5.14 -33.28 10.26
C GLN A 4 -4.17 -33.45 11.44
N GLU A 5 -2.88 -33.64 11.17
CA GLU A 5 -1.85 -33.73 12.20
C GLU A 5 -1.69 -32.41 12.95
N VAL A 6 -1.67 -31.29 12.23
CA VAL A 6 -1.64 -29.94 12.81
C VAL A 6 -2.91 -29.67 13.61
N ALA A 7 -4.10 -30.04 13.08
CA ALA A 7 -5.36 -29.86 13.79
C ALA A 7 -5.38 -30.64 15.10
N ASN A 8 -4.92 -31.88 15.13
CA ASN A 8 -4.84 -32.71 16.33
C ASN A 8 -3.83 -32.13 17.35
N ARG A 9 -2.69 -31.61 16.87
CA ARG A 9 -1.67 -30.98 17.73
C ARG A 9 -2.21 -29.77 18.49
N TYR A 10 -3.11 -29.00 17.87
CA TYR A 10 -3.68 -27.77 18.44
C TYR A 10 -5.17 -27.91 18.81
N GLU A 11 -5.68 -29.13 18.96
CA GLU A 11 -7.09 -29.40 19.24
C GLU A 11 -7.68 -28.55 20.36
N LYS A 12 -6.96 -28.41 21.49
CA LYS A 12 -7.40 -27.61 22.63
C LYS A 12 -7.52 -26.10 22.34
N LEU A 13 -6.76 -25.58 21.36
CA LEU A 13 -6.75 -24.16 20.98
C LEU A 13 -7.69 -23.86 19.80
N THR A 14 -8.07 -24.87 19.03
CA THR A 14 -8.91 -24.73 17.84
C THR A 14 -10.21 -23.97 18.08
N PRO A 15 -11.00 -24.25 19.15
CA PRO A 15 -12.23 -23.49 19.44
C PRO A 15 -11.95 -21.99 19.66
N MET A 16 -10.84 -21.66 20.34
CA MET A 16 -10.43 -20.28 20.55
C MET A 16 -10.08 -19.58 19.21
N PHE A 17 -9.36 -20.25 18.32
CA PHE A 17 -9.03 -19.67 17.03
C PHE A 17 -10.28 -19.39 16.18
N PHE A 18 -11.29 -20.24 16.22
CA PHE A 18 -12.57 -19.96 15.55
C PHE A 18 -13.30 -18.76 16.16
N LEU A 19 -13.27 -18.60 17.48
CA LEU A 19 -13.85 -17.43 18.15
C LEU A 19 -13.07 -16.14 17.78
N MET A 20 -11.74 -16.20 17.76
CA MET A 20 -10.91 -15.08 17.31
C MET A 20 -11.24 -14.67 15.87
N LYS A 21 -11.37 -15.66 14.97
CA LYS A 21 -11.78 -15.39 13.58
C LYS A 21 -13.15 -14.73 13.52
N LYS A 22 -14.13 -15.26 14.23
CA LYS A 22 -15.48 -14.67 14.26
C LYS A 22 -15.47 -13.23 14.77
N LEU A 23 -14.69 -12.95 15.80
CA LEU A 23 -14.53 -11.58 16.32
C LEU A 23 -13.83 -10.68 15.29
N ALA A 24 -12.76 -11.15 14.66
CA ALA A 24 -12.05 -10.41 13.62
C ALA A 24 -12.98 -10.05 12.43
N ASP A 25 -13.79 -11.01 11.97
CA ASP A 25 -14.76 -10.79 10.90
C ASP A 25 -15.80 -9.71 11.27
N LEU A 26 -16.27 -9.70 12.53
CA LEU A 26 -17.17 -8.65 13.05
C LEU A 26 -16.48 -7.28 13.07
N LEU A 27 -15.24 -7.20 13.56
CA LEU A 27 -14.44 -5.97 13.62
C LEU A 27 -14.19 -5.42 12.21
N ARG A 28 -13.81 -6.27 11.27
CA ARG A 28 -13.61 -5.93 9.86
C ARG A 28 -14.90 -5.42 9.22
N SER A 29 -16.02 -6.10 9.45
CA SER A 29 -17.34 -5.66 8.97
C SER A 29 -17.71 -4.28 9.52
N LYS A 30 -17.44 -4.02 10.81
CA LYS A 30 -17.68 -2.72 11.44
C LYS A 30 -16.81 -1.62 10.81
N ARG A 31 -15.51 -1.89 10.56
CA ARG A 31 -14.61 -0.95 9.87
C ARG A 31 -15.08 -0.66 8.45
N LYS A 32 -15.41 -1.70 7.67
CA LYS A 32 -15.96 -1.55 6.31
C LYS A 32 -17.23 -0.68 6.30
N LYS A 33 -18.16 -0.90 7.24
CA LYS A 33 -19.37 -0.05 7.37
C LYS A 33 -19.05 1.41 7.69
N ARG A 34 -17.98 1.66 8.46
CA ARG A 34 -17.50 3.01 8.79
C ARG A 34 -16.90 3.71 7.56
N GLY A 35 -16.37 2.97 6.61
CA GLY A 35 -15.78 3.48 5.37
C GLY A 35 -14.25 3.37 5.33
N SER A 36 -13.66 2.44 6.10
CA SER A 36 -12.22 2.16 5.99
C SER A 36 -11.85 1.81 4.56
N VAL A 37 -10.84 2.49 4.03
CA VAL A 37 -10.29 2.27 2.70
C VAL A 37 -9.17 1.24 2.80
N ASP A 38 -9.30 0.16 2.07
CA ASP A 38 -8.31 -0.92 2.02
C ASP A 38 -7.73 -0.96 0.60
N PHE A 39 -6.45 -0.61 0.47
CA PHE A 39 -5.73 -0.71 -0.80
C PHE A 39 -5.00 -2.05 -0.79
N ASP A 40 -5.47 -2.98 -1.57
CA ASP A 40 -4.86 -4.31 -1.69
C ASP A 40 -3.85 -4.34 -2.85
N PHE A 41 -2.68 -3.76 -2.61
CA PHE A 41 -1.56 -3.91 -3.54
C PHE A 41 -0.73 -5.13 -3.15
N PRO A 42 -0.36 -5.99 -4.11
CA PRO A 42 0.50 -7.13 -3.83
C PRO A 42 1.89 -6.65 -3.38
N GLU A 43 2.26 -6.99 -2.14
CA GLU A 43 3.62 -6.82 -1.64
C GLU A 43 4.52 -7.94 -2.16
N SER A 44 5.78 -7.62 -2.45
CA SER A 44 6.75 -8.62 -2.92
C SER A 44 7.37 -9.37 -1.75
N LYS A 45 7.41 -10.69 -1.81
CA LYS A 45 8.22 -11.52 -0.92
C LYS A 45 9.44 -12.04 -1.68
N ILE A 46 10.62 -11.59 -1.28
CA ILE A 46 11.90 -11.94 -1.89
C ILE A 46 12.60 -12.98 -1.02
N LEU A 47 12.81 -14.17 -1.55
CA LEU A 47 13.59 -15.21 -0.89
C LEU A 47 15.05 -15.11 -1.31
N LEU A 48 15.95 -15.10 -0.32
CA LEU A 48 17.39 -14.97 -0.53
C LEU A 48 18.09 -16.29 -0.18
N ASP A 49 19.21 -16.57 -0.84
CA ASP A 49 20.16 -17.59 -0.42
C ASP A 49 21.02 -17.12 0.77
N LYS A 50 21.98 -17.97 1.20
CA LYS A 50 22.87 -17.65 2.32
C LYS A 50 23.84 -16.51 2.01
N GLU A 51 24.10 -16.24 0.75
CA GLU A 51 24.93 -15.17 0.22
C GLU A 51 24.14 -13.87 -0.01
N GLY A 52 22.83 -13.86 0.28
CA GLY A 52 21.93 -12.71 0.09
C GLY A 52 21.50 -12.48 -1.34
N ARG A 53 21.64 -13.48 -2.24
CA ARG A 53 21.18 -13.38 -3.63
C ARG A 53 19.71 -13.79 -3.74
N PRO A 54 18.91 -13.12 -4.57
CA PRO A 54 17.50 -13.45 -4.73
C PRO A 54 17.34 -14.74 -5.54
N ILE A 55 16.68 -15.74 -4.95
CA ILE A 55 16.41 -17.04 -5.58
C ILE A 55 14.97 -17.14 -6.08
N LYS A 56 14.03 -16.46 -5.42
CA LYS A 56 12.61 -16.45 -5.80
C LYS A 56 11.94 -15.16 -5.35
N ILE A 57 11.08 -14.63 -6.20
CA ILE A 57 10.19 -13.51 -5.89
C ILE A 57 8.76 -14.01 -6.08
N MET A 58 7.86 -13.64 -5.19
CA MET A 58 6.45 -14.00 -5.24
C MET A 58 5.60 -12.94 -4.53
N PRO A 59 4.31 -12.79 -4.87
CA PRO A 59 3.40 -11.97 -4.08
C PRO A 59 3.30 -12.51 -2.64
N TYR A 60 3.19 -11.58 -1.67
CA TYR A 60 2.89 -11.94 -0.30
C TYR A 60 1.39 -12.24 -0.17
N GLU A 61 1.05 -13.46 0.19
CA GLU A 61 -0.33 -13.89 0.38
C GLU A 61 -0.80 -13.61 1.81
N ARG A 62 -1.84 -12.79 1.95
CA ARG A 62 -2.56 -12.62 3.21
C ARG A 62 -3.43 -13.86 3.47
N ASN A 63 -3.45 -14.32 4.70
CA ASN A 63 -4.25 -15.47 5.12
C ASN A 63 -5.14 -15.14 6.33
N ALA A 64 -6.00 -16.08 6.71
CA ALA A 64 -6.93 -15.87 7.83
C ALA A 64 -6.22 -15.55 9.15
N ALA A 65 -5.05 -16.13 9.41
CA ALA A 65 -4.29 -15.89 10.65
C ALA A 65 -3.72 -14.47 10.68
N THR A 66 -3.09 -14.02 9.59
CA THR A 66 -2.58 -12.65 9.48
C THR A 66 -3.69 -11.61 9.62
N ASN A 67 -4.85 -11.89 9.01
CA ASN A 67 -6.03 -11.04 9.09
C ASN A 67 -6.60 -10.92 10.51
N ILE A 68 -6.63 -12.01 11.28
CA ILE A 68 -7.07 -11.99 12.69
C ILE A 68 -6.17 -11.08 13.52
N ILE A 69 -4.85 -11.22 13.37
CA ILE A 69 -3.90 -10.42 14.12
C ILE A 69 -4.00 -8.95 13.73
N GLU A 70 -4.11 -8.64 12.44
CA GLU A 70 -4.29 -7.28 11.94
C GLU A 70 -5.54 -6.61 12.56
N ASP A 71 -6.70 -7.28 12.53
CA ASP A 71 -7.94 -6.73 13.07
C ASP A 71 -7.84 -6.46 14.59
N PHE A 72 -7.15 -7.33 15.34
CA PHE A 72 -6.93 -7.14 16.77
C PHE A 72 -5.93 -6.03 17.05
N MET A 73 -4.86 -5.92 16.26
CA MET A 73 -3.90 -4.82 16.37
C MET A 73 -4.57 -3.46 16.11
N LEU A 74 -5.42 -3.37 15.09
CA LEU A 74 -6.17 -2.16 14.77
C LEU A 74 -7.11 -1.78 15.92
N LEU A 75 -7.85 -2.73 16.48
CA LEU A 75 -8.72 -2.49 17.61
C LEU A 75 -7.93 -2.00 18.84
N ALA A 76 -6.80 -2.63 19.17
CA ALA A 76 -5.95 -2.23 20.27
C ALA A 76 -5.42 -0.80 20.08
N ASN A 77 -4.95 -0.48 18.89
CA ASN A 77 -4.46 0.85 18.53
C ASN A 77 -5.55 1.93 18.68
N GLU A 78 -6.76 1.66 18.17
CA GLU A 78 -7.91 2.58 18.31
C GLU A 78 -8.31 2.76 19.78
N THR A 79 -8.40 1.66 20.55
CA THR A 79 -8.82 1.68 21.96
C THR A 79 -7.83 2.47 22.82
N VAL A 80 -6.53 2.25 22.66
CA VAL A 80 -5.49 2.97 23.39
C VAL A 80 -5.50 4.45 23.04
N ALA A 81 -5.59 4.80 21.75
CA ALA A 81 -5.66 6.19 21.32
C ALA A 81 -6.88 6.91 21.90
N GLN A 82 -8.05 6.28 21.84
CA GLN A 82 -9.28 6.85 22.38
C GLN A 82 -9.20 7.06 23.91
N HIS A 83 -8.67 6.08 24.63
CA HIS A 83 -8.53 6.17 26.10
C HIS A 83 -7.67 7.38 26.51
N PHE A 84 -6.48 7.51 25.92
CA PHE A 84 -5.55 8.60 26.24
C PHE A 84 -5.99 9.97 25.70
N TYR A 85 -6.78 10.02 24.64
CA TYR A 85 -7.42 11.24 24.18
C TYR A 85 -8.37 11.81 25.25
N TRP A 86 -9.25 10.98 25.80
CA TRP A 86 -10.20 11.40 26.85
C TRP A 86 -9.57 11.65 28.22
N MET A 87 -8.35 11.18 28.43
CA MET A 87 -7.56 11.53 29.60
C MET A 87 -6.91 12.91 29.50
N GLU A 88 -6.92 13.53 28.32
CA GLU A 88 -6.33 14.85 28.06
C GLU A 88 -4.83 14.96 28.44
N VAL A 89 -4.09 13.86 28.31
CA VAL A 89 -2.65 13.83 28.58
C VAL A 89 -1.86 13.88 27.29
N PRO A 90 -0.62 14.38 27.30
CA PRO A 90 0.24 14.38 26.11
C PRO A 90 0.42 12.96 25.56
N PHE A 91 0.21 12.82 24.26
CA PHE A 91 0.21 11.52 23.63
C PHE A 91 0.73 11.59 22.19
N VAL A 92 1.08 10.45 21.58
CA VAL A 92 1.48 10.36 20.18
C VAL A 92 0.43 9.61 19.39
N TYR A 93 -0.20 10.31 18.45
CA TYR A 93 -1.19 9.75 17.54
C TYR A 93 -0.58 9.38 16.20
N ARG A 94 -1.20 8.48 15.48
CA ARG A 94 -0.97 8.22 14.07
C ARG A 94 -2.09 8.87 13.28
N THR A 95 -1.80 9.99 12.63
CA THR A 95 -2.79 10.79 11.91
C THR A 95 -2.67 10.57 10.41
N HIS A 96 -3.82 10.59 9.75
CA HIS A 96 -3.91 10.57 8.30
C HIS A 96 -4.93 11.62 7.88
N ASP A 97 -4.42 12.78 7.49
CA ASP A 97 -5.25 13.91 7.14
C ASP A 97 -6.10 13.63 5.90
N LYS A 98 -7.18 14.41 5.73
CA LYS A 98 -8.02 14.36 4.52
C LYS A 98 -7.17 14.61 3.28
N PRO A 99 -7.51 13.99 2.14
CA PRO A 99 -6.84 14.23 0.86
C PRO A 99 -6.84 15.71 0.48
N ASP A 100 -5.92 16.07 -0.39
CA ASP A 100 -5.87 17.40 -1.00
C ASP A 100 -7.08 17.57 -1.94
N PRO A 101 -7.89 18.64 -1.76
CA PRO A 101 -9.07 18.89 -2.59
C PRO A 101 -8.78 18.91 -4.09
N ASP A 102 -7.68 19.56 -4.52
CA ASP A 102 -7.34 19.66 -5.93
C ASP A 102 -7.01 18.29 -6.53
N LYS A 103 -6.30 17.44 -5.79
CA LYS A 103 -6.00 16.07 -6.21
C LYS A 103 -7.25 15.20 -6.30
N ILE A 104 -8.22 15.41 -5.40
CA ILE A 104 -9.51 14.72 -5.46
C ILE A 104 -10.32 15.17 -6.68
N MET A 105 -10.31 16.47 -7.01
CA MET A 105 -10.97 16.97 -8.21
C MET A 105 -10.34 16.42 -9.49
N GLN A 106 -9.01 16.34 -9.54
CA GLN A 106 -8.28 15.70 -10.65
C GLN A 106 -8.64 14.22 -10.78
N LEU A 107 -8.67 13.49 -9.65
CA LEU A 107 -9.11 12.09 -9.63
C LEU A 107 -10.56 11.96 -10.14
N ALA A 108 -11.49 12.81 -9.66
CA ALA A 108 -12.88 12.80 -10.08
C ALA A 108 -13.05 13.06 -11.59
N ALA A 109 -12.35 14.07 -12.11
CA ALA A 109 -12.34 14.37 -13.54
C ALA A 109 -11.82 13.18 -14.36
N PHE A 110 -10.73 12.56 -13.91
CA PHE A 110 -10.13 11.42 -14.58
C PHE A 110 -11.05 10.19 -14.62
N ILE A 111 -11.62 9.78 -13.47
CA ILE A 111 -12.46 8.57 -13.40
C ILE A 111 -13.78 8.72 -14.16
N ASN A 112 -14.25 9.95 -14.37
CA ASN A 112 -15.42 10.24 -15.21
C ASN A 112 -15.22 9.74 -16.65
N ASN A 113 -14.02 9.74 -17.18
CA ASN A 113 -13.70 9.21 -18.52
C ASN A 113 -13.99 7.70 -18.63
N PHE A 114 -14.03 7.01 -17.50
CA PHE A 114 -14.34 5.58 -17.40
C PHE A 114 -15.75 5.29 -16.88
N GLY A 115 -16.57 6.34 -16.68
CA GLY A 115 -17.95 6.22 -16.19
C GLY A 115 -18.07 6.03 -14.68
N TYR A 116 -16.99 6.24 -13.92
CA TYR A 116 -17.01 6.19 -12.45
C TYR A 116 -17.17 7.58 -11.84
N HIS A 117 -17.82 7.66 -10.68
CA HIS A 117 -18.10 8.92 -10.02
C HIS A 117 -17.82 8.83 -8.52
N ILE A 118 -17.22 9.88 -7.95
CA ILE A 118 -17.11 10.09 -6.51
C ILE A 118 -17.88 11.33 -6.10
N LYS A 119 -18.57 11.24 -4.96
CA LYS A 119 -19.30 12.38 -4.41
C LYS A 119 -18.33 13.25 -3.60
N VAL A 120 -18.12 14.46 -4.06
CA VAL A 120 -17.38 15.50 -3.36
C VAL A 120 -18.39 16.46 -2.74
N LYS A 121 -18.18 16.81 -1.46
CA LYS A 121 -19.11 17.67 -0.72
C LYS A 121 -19.02 19.11 -1.26
N SER A 122 -20.15 19.63 -1.74
CA SER A 122 -20.21 20.98 -2.30
C SER A 122 -19.81 22.04 -1.26
N GLY A 123 -18.91 22.95 -1.64
CA GLY A 123 -18.44 24.06 -0.80
C GLY A 123 -17.17 23.79 0.00
N GLU A 124 -16.83 22.56 0.31
CA GLU A 124 -15.59 22.20 1.05
C GLU A 124 -14.61 21.42 0.19
N ASN A 125 -15.01 20.96 -1.00
CA ASN A 125 -14.25 20.06 -1.88
C ASN A 125 -13.69 18.83 -1.14
N GLU A 126 -14.38 18.40 -0.09
CA GLU A 126 -13.99 17.27 0.75
C GLU A 126 -14.65 15.98 0.29
N VAL A 127 -13.88 14.90 0.32
CA VAL A 127 -14.38 13.56 0.06
C VAL A 127 -14.48 12.77 1.37
N HIS A 128 -15.56 12.01 1.53
CA HIS A 128 -15.66 11.07 2.66
C HIS A 128 -14.94 9.76 2.32
N PRO A 129 -14.25 9.10 3.25
CA PRO A 129 -13.54 7.83 2.98
C PRO A 129 -14.41 6.77 2.30
N LYS A 130 -15.70 6.71 2.62
CA LYS A 130 -16.67 5.81 1.96
C LYS A 130 -16.79 5.99 0.45
N GLU A 131 -16.57 7.18 -0.07
CA GLU A 131 -16.67 7.40 -1.52
C GLU A 131 -15.47 6.78 -2.23
N ILE A 132 -14.27 6.87 -1.63
CA ILE A 132 -13.08 6.16 -2.13
C ILE A 132 -13.28 4.64 -1.99
N GLN A 133 -13.81 4.16 -0.85
CA GLN A 133 -14.11 2.75 -0.63
C GLN A 133 -15.07 2.21 -1.69
N LYS A 134 -16.14 2.94 -2.02
CA LYS A 134 -17.10 2.56 -3.07
C LYS A 134 -16.43 2.51 -4.44
N LEU A 135 -15.64 3.53 -4.77
CA LEU A 135 -14.91 3.56 -6.04
C LEU A 135 -14.03 2.30 -6.17
N LEU A 136 -13.24 1.95 -5.14
CA LEU A 136 -12.39 0.77 -5.17
C LEU A 136 -13.20 -0.53 -5.33
N ALA A 137 -14.36 -0.64 -4.68
CA ALA A 137 -15.25 -1.79 -4.82
C ALA A 137 -15.91 -1.86 -6.23
N GLU A 138 -16.20 -0.73 -6.88
CA GLU A 138 -16.77 -0.68 -8.22
C GLU A 138 -15.77 -1.07 -9.32
N ILE A 139 -14.48 -0.79 -9.11
CA ILE A 139 -13.41 -1.09 -10.07
C ILE A 139 -12.79 -2.48 -9.86
N GLU A 140 -13.08 -3.17 -8.76
CA GLU A 140 -12.53 -4.50 -8.44
C GLU A 140 -12.76 -5.49 -9.59
N GLY A 141 -11.71 -6.15 -10.05
CA GLY A 141 -11.72 -7.07 -11.20
C GLY A 141 -11.88 -6.40 -12.57
N ARG A 142 -11.87 -5.06 -12.66
CA ARG A 142 -11.96 -4.34 -13.93
C ARG A 142 -10.57 -4.02 -14.50
N PRO A 143 -10.44 -3.89 -15.82
CA PRO A 143 -9.14 -3.54 -16.45
C PRO A 143 -8.50 -2.26 -15.89
N GLN A 144 -9.32 -1.30 -15.43
CA GLN A 144 -8.88 -0.01 -14.90
C GLN A 144 -8.52 -0.04 -13.41
N GLU A 145 -8.71 -1.17 -12.70
CA GLU A 145 -8.52 -1.28 -11.26
C GLU A 145 -7.14 -0.79 -10.81
N ALA A 146 -6.08 -1.32 -11.41
CA ALA A 146 -4.71 -0.97 -11.04
C ALA A 146 -4.42 0.53 -11.21
N LEU A 147 -4.89 1.14 -12.29
CA LEU A 147 -4.72 2.56 -12.57
C LEU A 147 -5.45 3.43 -11.56
N ILE A 148 -6.78 3.21 -11.44
CA ILE A 148 -7.63 4.06 -10.60
C ILE A 148 -7.23 3.90 -9.12
N SER A 149 -6.89 2.70 -8.66
CA SER A 149 -6.38 2.46 -7.30
C SER A 149 -5.07 3.22 -7.03
N ARG A 150 -4.12 3.21 -7.99
CA ARG A 150 -2.87 3.99 -7.86
C ARG A 150 -3.11 5.50 -7.84
N LEU A 151 -4.02 6.00 -8.67
CA LEU A 151 -4.36 7.44 -8.69
C LEU A 151 -5.11 7.84 -7.42
N ALA A 152 -6.04 7.02 -6.94
CA ALA A 152 -6.72 7.24 -5.67
C ALA A 152 -5.73 7.27 -4.50
N LEU A 153 -4.77 6.34 -4.44
CA LEU A 153 -3.70 6.35 -3.44
C LEU A 153 -2.82 7.61 -3.52
N ARG A 154 -2.43 8.04 -4.72
CA ARG A 154 -1.63 9.27 -4.94
C ARG A 154 -2.37 10.54 -4.57
N SER A 155 -3.70 10.55 -4.61
CA SER A 155 -4.51 11.69 -4.17
C SER A 155 -4.55 11.84 -2.65
N MET A 156 -4.18 10.79 -1.89
CA MET A 156 -4.17 10.83 -0.44
C MET A 156 -2.88 11.43 0.11
N LYS A 157 -2.99 12.01 1.30
CA LYS A 157 -1.83 12.42 2.09
C LYS A 157 -1.16 11.19 2.70
N ARG A 158 0.10 11.32 3.12
CA ARG A 158 0.77 10.28 3.90
C ARG A 158 0.36 10.39 5.38
N ALA A 159 0.17 9.25 6.03
CA ALA A 159 0.01 9.20 7.48
C ALA A 159 1.32 9.61 8.16
N ARG A 160 1.22 10.25 9.34
CA ARG A 160 2.36 10.74 10.11
C ARG A 160 2.09 10.58 11.61
N TYR A 161 3.13 10.67 12.42
CA TYR A 161 2.97 10.81 13.86
C TYR A 161 2.74 12.28 14.21
N SER A 162 1.89 12.52 15.20
CA SER A 162 1.55 13.86 15.68
C SER A 162 1.13 13.81 17.14
N THR A 163 1.30 14.90 17.86
CA THR A 163 0.70 15.12 19.19
C THR A 163 -0.75 15.59 19.11
N GLU A 164 -1.20 16.01 17.92
CA GLU A 164 -2.58 16.40 17.65
C GLU A 164 -3.37 15.21 17.09
N CYS A 165 -4.56 14.98 17.63
CA CYS A 165 -5.45 13.91 17.19
C CYS A 165 -6.40 14.41 16.09
N THR A 166 -5.95 14.43 14.83
CA THR A 166 -6.76 14.85 13.67
C THR A 166 -7.55 13.70 13.03
N GLY A 167 -7.44 12.48 13.58
CA GLY A 167 -8.08 11.28 13.03
C GLY A 167 -7.24 10.59 11.96
N HIS A 168 -7.78 9.50 11.42
CA HIS A 168 -7.11 8.72 10.38
C HIS A 168 -8.06 8.45 9.21
N PHE A 169 -7.91 9.22 8.12
CA PHE A 169 -8.79 9.17 6.96
C PHE A 169 -8.92 7.77 6.37
N GLY A 170 -7.81 7.09 6.05
CA GLY A 170 -7.83 5.77 5.43
C GLY A 170 -8.51 4.69 6.29
N LEU A 171 -8.39 4.75 7.61
CA LEU A 171 -9.08 3.85 8.54
C LEU A 171 -10.49 4.33 8.91
N ALA A 172 -10.88 5.51 8.47
CA ALA A 172 -12.15 6.16 8.82
C ALA A 172 -12.40 6.17 10.33
N CYS A 173 -11.36 6.42 11.16
CA CYS A 173 -11.47 6.47 12.60
C CYS A 173 -11.03 7.83 13.15
N GLN A 174 -11.63 8.21 14.28
CA GLN A 174 -11.37 9.49 14.93
C GLN A 174 -10.10 9.45 15.77
N TYR A 175 -9.82 8.32 16.42
CA TYR A 175 -8.68 8.13 17.31
C TYR A 175 -7.84 6.98 16.80
N TYR A 176 -6.54 7.21 16.58
CA TYR A 176 -5.64 6.15 16.17
C TYR A 176 -4.21 6.42 16.63
N CYS A 177 -3.53 5.40 17.08
CA CYS A 177 -2.10 5.42 17.38
C CYS A 177 -1.44 4.12 16.93
N HIS A 178 -0.14 4.08 16.99
CA HIS A 178 0.62 2.85 16.87
C HIS A 178 1.07 2.41 18.26
N PHE A 179 0.52 1.32 18.76
CA PHE A 179 0.78 0.79 20.10
C PHE A 179 1.37 -0.63 20.07
N THR A 180 1.02 -1.42 19.07
CA THR A 180 1.20 -2.88 19.08
C THR A 180 2.60 -3.37 18.67
N SER A 181 3.55 -2.49 18.30
CA SER A 181 4.88 -2.89 17.85
C SER A 181 6.03 -2.10 18.49
N PRO A 182 6.18 -2.09 19.84
CA PRO A 182 7.17 -1.26 20.53
C PRO A 182 8.63 -1.68 20.31
N ILE A 183 8.88 -2.89 19.79
CA ILE A 183 10.26 -3.37 19.51
C ILE A 183 10.85 -2.64 18.30
N ARG A 184 10.04 -2.34 17.28
CA ARG A 184 10.49 -1.76 16.01
C ARG A 184 10.03 -0.33 15.75
N ARG A 185 9.08 0.20 16.54
CA ARG A 185 8.57 1.57 16.40
C ARG A 185 8.71 2.34 17.69
N TYR A 186 9.47 3.40 17.65
CA TYR A 186 9.72 4.23 18.83
C TYR A 186 8.47 4.93 19.38
N PRO A 187 7.52 5.43 18.57
CA PRO A 187 6.25 5.97 19.09
C PRO A 187 5.47 4.96 19.94
N ASP A 188 5.41 3.70 19.53
CA ASP A 188 4.77 2.63 20.32
C ASP A 188 5.45 2.48 21.68
N LEU A 189 6.80 2.50 21.71
CA LEU A 189 7.55 2.42 22.95
C LEU A 189 7.26 3.61 23.89
N GLN A 190 7.14 4.81 23.35
CA GLN A 190 6.76 5.99 24.13
C GLN A 190 5.35 5.86 24.72
N ILE A 191 4.41 5.38 23.92
CA ILE A 191 3.06 5.09 24.39
C ILE A 191 3.09 4.07 25.54
N HIS A 192 3.86 2.98 25.42
CA HIS A 192 4.03 2.01 26.50
C HIS A 192 4.62 2.64 27.77
N ARG A 193 5.53 3.61 27.66
CA ARG A 193 6.09 4.34 28.82
C ARG A 193 5.01 5.17 29.50
N ILE A 194 4.21 5.94 28.74
CA ILE A 194 3.10 6.74 29.26
C ILE A 194 2.07 5.85 29.98
N ILE A 195 1.67 4.73 29.36
CA ILE A 195 0.76 3.75 29.95
C ILE A 195 1.31 3.22 31.26
N LYS A 196 2.59 2.84 31.31
CA LYS A 196 3.22 2.33 32.54
C LYS A 196 3.25 3.36 33.67
N GLU A 197 3.51 4.63 33.36
CA GLU A 197 3.47 5.70 34.36
C GLU A 197 2.05 5.92 34.87
N GLN A 198 1.07 5.89 33.97
CA GLN A 198 -0.35 5.97 34.34
C GLN A 198 -0.76 4.83 35.27
N LEU A 199 -0.50 3.58 34.89
CA LEU A 199 -0.85 2.40 35.70
C LEU A 199 -0.18 2.37 37.08
N ARG A 200 0.98 3.03 37.21
CA ARG A 200 1.72 3.14 38.47
C ARG A 200 1.39 4.39 39.26
N GLY A 201 0.42 5.20 38.81
CA GLY A 201 0.06 6.46 39.46
C GLY A 201 1.19 7.52 39.44
N ARG A 202 2.12 7.41 38.47
CA ARG A 202 3.28 8.31 38.34
C ARG A 202 3.12 9.40 37.28
N LEU A 203 2.03 9.39 36.51
CA LEU A 203 1.75 10.40 35.48
C LEU A 203 1.18 11.66 36.16
N LYS A 204 2.07 12.40 36.88
CA LYS A 204 1.78 13.63 37.58
C LYS A 204 2.20 14.84 36.74
N GLU A 205 1.91 16.06 37.20
CA GLU A 205 2.15 17.33 36.50
C GLU A 205 3.56 17.42 35.90
N GLU A 206 4.61 17.12 36.66
CA GLU A 206 6.00 17.14 36.19
C GLU A 206 6.23 16.21 34.99
N ARG A 207 5.60 15.02 35.02
CA ARG A 207 5.72 14.06 33.90
C ARG A 207 4.89 14.45 32.71
N ILE A 208 3.73 15.06 32.94
CA ILE A 208 2.88 15.64 31.89
C ILE A 208 3.66 16.74 31.15
N GLN A 209 4.25 17.67 31.88
CA GLN A 209 5.08 18.74 31.30
C GLN A 209 6.26 18.16 30.51
N HIS A 210 6.97 17.18 31.06
CA HIS A 210 8.06 16.52 30.35
C HIS A 210 7.60 15.92 29.00
N TYR A 211 6.44 15.24 28.96
CA TYR A 211 5.91 14.70 27.72
C TYR A 211 5.44 15.79 26.75
N GLN A 212 4.88 16.90 27.22
CA GLN A 212 4.54 18.04 26.38
C GLN A 212 5.78 18.60 25.65
N GLU A 213 6.90 18.67 26.35
CA GLU A 213 8.17 19.17 25.79
C GLU A 213 8.76 18.25 24.72
N ILE A 214 8.75 16.92 24.95
CA ILE A 214 9.49 16.00 24.09
C ILE A 214 8.67 15.39 22.93
N LEU A 215 7.35 15.19 23.10
CA LEU A 215 6.58 14.35 22.18
C LEU A 215 6.41 14.96 20.79
N THR A 216 6.44 16.27 20.66
CA THR A 216 6.40 16.96 19.36
C THR A 216 7.62 16.58 18.50
N GLU A 217 8.81 16.65 19.09
CA GLU A 217 10.04 16.25 18.39
C GLU A 217 10.10 14.74 18.15
N VAL A 218 9.65 13.95 19.12
CA VAL A 218 9.53 12.48 18.96
C VAL A 218 8.63 12.13 17.77
N ALA A 219 7.47 12.78 17.63
CA ALA A 219 6.53 12.52 16.53
C ALA A 219 7.13 12.91 15.18
N LYS A 220 7.76 14.09 15.10
CA LYS A 220 8.43 14.59 13.90
C LYS A 220 9.55 13.68 13.45
N HIS A 221 10.51 13.43 14.34
CA HIS A 221 11.67 12.59 14.07
C HIS A 221 11.27 11.16 13.68
N SER A 222 10.28 10.57 14.38
CA SER A 222 9.79 9.23 14.03
C SER A 222 9.16 9.18 12.65
N SER A 223 8.44 10.23 12.23
CA SER A 223 7.87 10.30 10.88
C SER A 223 8.94 10.46 9.80
N GLU A 224 10.03 11.16 10.09
CA GLU A 224 11.16 11.32 9.19
C GLU A 224 11.93 10.00 9.03
N MET A 225 12.20 9.30 10.15
CA MET A 225 12.92 8.03 10.14
C MET A 225 12.09 6.91 9.49
N GLU A 226 10.77 6.90 9.69
CA GLU A 226 9.87 5.98 8.98
C GLU A 226 10.00 6.15 7.46
N ARG A 227 9.90 7.38 6.95
CA ARG A 227 10.06 7.66 5.51
C ARG A 227 11.42 7.20 4.99
N ARG A 228 12.49 7.45 5.74
CA ARG A 228 13.84 7.02 5.37
C ARG A 228 13.95 5.49 5.33
N ALA A 229 13.31 4.80 6.27
CA ALA A 229 13.28 3.34 6.29
C ALA A 229 12.50 2.78 5.10
N ASP A 230 11.30 3.33 4.81
CA ASP A 230 10.47 2.94 3.65
C ASP A 230 11.23 3.16 2.32
N ASP A 231 11.94 4.28 2.20
CA ASP A 231 12.73 4.57 1.00
C ASP A 231 13.89 3.58 0.85
N ALA A 232 14.59 3.24 1.94
CA ALA A 232 15.69 2.27 1.93
C ALA A 232 15.18 0.86 1.59
N GLU A 233 14.05 0.45 2.15
CA GLU A 233 13.41 -0.84 1.86
C GLU A 233 13.04 -0.93 0.38
N ARG A 234 12.32 0.07 -0.15
CA ARG A 234 11.93 0.13 -1.57
C ARG A 234 13.14 0.08 -2.51
N GLU A 235 14.22 0.82 -2.18
CA GLU A 235 15.44 0.82 -2.99
C GLU A 235 16.18 -0.53 -2.95
N THR A 236 16.11 -1.20 -1.80
CA THR A 236 16.68 -2.55 -1.64
C THR A 236 15.87 -3.59 -2.41
N GLU A 237 14.53 -3.51 -2.35
CA GLU A 237 13.66 -4.38 -3.15
C GLU A 237 13.91 -4.23 -4.65
N LYS A 238 14.00 -2.98 -5.15
CA LYS A 238 14.32 -2.72 -6.55
C LYS A 238 15.65 -3.36 -6.95
N LEU A 239 16.70 -3.17 -6.14
CA LEU A 239 18.00 -3.79 -6.41
C LEU A 239 17.90 -5.32 -6.45
N LYS A 240 17.18 -5.93 -5.51
CA LYS A 240 16.99 -7.39 -5.50
C LYS A 240 16.18 -7.89 -6.71
N LYS A 241 15.18 -7.16 -7.16
CA LYS A 241 14.44 -7.46 -8.39
C LYS A 241 15.34 -7.40 -9.62
N VAL A 242 16.20 -6.39 -9.73
CA VAL A 242 17.19 -6.27 -10.81
C VAL A 242 18.19 -7.43 -10.77
N GLN A 243 18.74 -7.77 -9.61
CA GLN A 243 19.64 -8.91 -9.46
C GLN A 243 18.97 -10.24 -9.83
N TYR A 244 17.69 -10.41 -9.50
CA TYR A 244 16.90 -11.58 -9.86
C TYR A 244 16.71 -11.69 -11.38
N MET A 245 16.45 -10.59 -12.06
CA MET A 245 16.24 -10.56 -13.51
C MET A 245 17.52 -10.67 -14.31
N LYS A 246 18.70 -10.39 -13.76
CA LYS A 246 19.99 -10.48 -14.42
C LYS A 246 20.26 -11.88 -15.03
N SER A 247 19.87 -12.93 -14.33
CA SER A 247 20.02 -14.31 -14.81
C SER A 247 18.91 -14.75 -15.80
N ARG A 248 17.98 -13.88 -16.11
CA ARG A 248 16.79 -14.11 -16.94
C ARG A 248 16.77 -13.28 -18.23
N ILE A 249 17.86 -12.58 -18.52
CA ILE A 249 18.02 -11.84 -19.77
C ILE A 249 17.83 -12.81 -20.96
N GLY A 250 17.04 -12.40 -21.94
CA GLY A 250 16.64 -13.20 -23.11
C GLY A 250 15.44 -14.15 -22.87
N GLN A 251 14.94 -14.29 -21.64
CA GLN A 251 13.75 -15.09 -21.35
C GLN A 251 12.47 -14.29 -21.60
N SER A 252 11.43 -14.99 -22.08
CA SER A 252 10.10 -14.40 -22.29
C SER A 252 9.17 -14.63 -21.11
N PHE A 253 8.35 -13.62 -20.82
CA PHE A 253 7.34 -13.66 -19.76
C PHE A 253 6.04 -13.03 -20.24
N GLU A 254 4.92 -13.46 -19.66
CA GLU A 254 3.65 -12.75 -19.74
C GLU A 254 3.57 -11.72 -18.61
N GLY A 255 3.13 -10.52 -18.91
CA GLY A 255 2.94 -9.46 -17.93
C GLY A 255 1.72 -8.62 -18.23
N VAL A 256 1.45 -7.67 -17.36
CA VAL A 256 0.34 -6.72 -17.48
C VAL A 256 0.92 -5.31 -17.49
N ILE A 257 0.45 -4.46 -18.39
CA ILE A 257 0.86 -3.05 -18.42
C ILE A 257 0.39 -2.39 -17.12
N SER A 258 1.36 -2.02 -16.28
CA SER A 258 1.16 -1.42 -14.95
C SER A 258 1.27 0.10 -14.97
N GLY A 259 1.86 0.66 -16.03
CA GLY A 259 2.03 2.10 -16.20
C GLY A 259 2.24 2.49 -17.66
N VAL A 260 1.76 3.68 -18.03
CA VAL A 260 2.01 4.29 -19.34
C VAL A 260 2.45 5.73 -19.11
N THR A 261 3.57 6.12 -19.72
CA THR A 261 4.15 7.46 -19.62
C THR A 261 4.66 7.90 -21.00
N ALA A 262 5.03 9.16 -21.14
CA ALA A 262 5.63 9.66 -22.38
C ALA A 262 6.94 8.94 -22.77
N TRP A 263 7.63 8.31 -21.80
CA TRP A 263 8.89 7.61 -22.00
C TRP A 263 8.73 6.15 -22.43
N GLY A 264 7.55 5.56 -22.20
CA GLY A 264 7.28 4.16 -22.50
C GLY A 264 6.21 3.54 -21.62
N ILE A 265 6.12 2.22 -21.69
CA ILE A 265 5.17 1.42 -20.93
C ILE A 265 5.89 0.59 -19.87
N TYR A 266 5.32 0.56 -18.68
CA TYR A 266 5.77 -0.31 -17.59
C TYR A 266 4.97 -1.60 -17.62
N VAL A 267 5.63 -2.72 -17.43
CA VAL A 267 5.01 -4.05 -17.41
C VAL A 267 5.35 -4.74 -16.11
N GLU A 268 4.33 -5.15 -15.38
CA GLU A 268 4.45 -5.93 -14.15
C GLU A 268 4.23 -7.41 -14.45
N LEU A 269 5.16 -8.24 -14.00
CA LEU A 269 5.10 -9.69 -14.11
C LEU A 269 4.29 -10.30 -12.95
N PRO A 270 3.81 -11.57 -13.06
CA PRO A 270 3.05 -12.23 -11.99
C PRO A 270 3.79 -12.35 -10.65
N ASP A 271 5.13 -12.28 -10.67
CA ASP A 271 5.98 -12.29 -9.49
C ASP A 271 6.25 -10.90 -8.91
N THR A 272 5.50 -9.87 -9.36
CA THR A 272 5.62 -8.47 -8.93
C THR A 272 6.89 -7.74 -9.40
N VAL A 273 7.67 -8.33 -10.30
CA VAL A 273 8.77 -7.64 -10.94
C VAL A 273 8.21 -6.69 -12.00
N GLU A 274 8.62 -5.43 -11.97
CA GLU A 274 8.23 -4.42 -12.95
C GLU A 274 9.46 -4.01 -13.78
N GLY A 275 9.29 -3.92 -15.09
CA GLY A 275 10.28 -3.40 -16.01
C GLY A 275 9.65 -2.44 -17.03
N MET A 276 10.47 -1.71 -17.78
CA MET A 276 10.02 -0.71 -18.72
C MET A 276 10.33 -1.13 -20.16
N ILE A 277 9.38 -0.92 -21.07
CA ILE A 277 9.62 -0.90 -22.52
C ILE A 277 9.68 0.57 -22.93
N HIS A 278 10.88 1.04 -23.27
CA HIS A 278 11.05 2.41 -23.71
C HIS A 278 10.31 2.65 -25.03
N VAL A 279 9.76 3.85 -25.23
CA VAL A 279 8.96 4.18 -26.43
C VAL A 279 9.73 3.92 -27.74
N SER A 280 11.04 4.12 -27.77
CA SER A 280 11.90 3.82 -28.96
C SER A 280 12.04 2.32 -29.24
N ARG A 281 11.63 1.45 -28.31
CA ARG A 281 11.63 -0.02 -28.47
C ARG A 281 10.24 -0.57 -28.80
N LEU A 282 9.24 0.29 -28.98
CA LEU A 282 7.94 -0.07 -29.52
C LEU A 282 8.03 -0.03 -31.05
N TYR A 283 8.22 -1.18 -31.68
CA TYR A 283 8.42 -1.27 -33.11
C TYR A 283 7.10 -1.26 -33.88
N GLY A 284 7.17 -0.88 -35.15
CA GLY A 284 6.07 -0.94 -36.14
C GLY A 284 5.27 0.34 -36.28
N ASP A 285 5.52 1.37 -35.46
CA ASP A 285 4.84 2.68 -35.56
C ASP A 285 5.59 3.77 -34.82
N PHE A 286 5.15 5.02 -35.00
CA PHE A 286 5.51 6.16 -34.13
C PHE A 286 4.48 6.29 -33.02
N TYR A 287 4.89 6.02 -31.79
CA TYR A 287 4.00 6.03 -30.64
C TYR A 287 4.06 7.37 -29.90
N PHE A 288 2.89 7.87 -29.51
CA PHE A 288 2.76 9.07 -28.67
C PHE A 288 1.88 8.78 -27.45
N TYR A 289 2.19 9.44 -26.35
CA TYR A 289 1.46 9.34 -25.10
C TYR A 289 0.23 10.25 -25.11
N ARG A 290 -0.94 9.69 -24.79
CA ARG A 290 -2.19 10.42 -24.59
C ARG A 290 -2.45 10.53 -23.10
N GLU A 291 -2.26 11.74 -22.56
CA GLU A 291 -2.33 11.99 -21.12
C GLU A 291 -3.76 11.79 -20.56
N GLU A 292 -4.80 12.16 -21.33
CA GLU A 292 -6.20 12.09 -20.90
C GLU A 292 -6.68 10.65 -20.63
N THR A 293 -6.11 9.66 -21.33
CA THR A 293 -6.51 8.25 -21.24
C THR A 293 -5.42 7.34 -20.70
N TYR A 294 -4.20 7.87 -20.46
CA TYR A 294 -3.01 7.10 -20.08
C TYR A 294 -2.71 5.95 -21.06
N GLU A 295 -2.74 6.28 -22.32
CA GLU A 295 -2.51 5.32 -23.42
C GLU A 295 -1.29 5.73 -24.24
N MET A 296 -0.57 4.73 -24.75
CA MET A 296 0.45 4.89 -25.78
C MET A 296 -0.17 4.48 -27.12
N VAL A 297 -0.31 5.43 -28.06
CA VAL A 297 -1.04 5.22 -29.32
C VAL A 297 -0.11 5.35 -30.50
N GLY A 298 -0.14 4.39 -31.42
CA GLY A 298 0.57 4.43 -32.67
C GLY A 298 -0.11 5.39 -33.67
N ARG A 299 0.69 6.26 -34.27
CA ARG A 299 0.20 7.33 -35.16
C ARG A 299 -0.43 6.79 -36.44
N ASP A 300 0.21 5.80 -37.06
CA ASP A 300 -0.17 5.33 -38.38
C ASP A 300 -1.06 4.07 -38.33
N THR A 301 -0.81 3.18 -37.38
CA THR A 301 -1.56 1.92 -37.21
C THR A 301 -2.76 2.05 -36.24
N GLY A 302 -2.75 3.05 -35.37
CA GLY A 302 -3.71 3.13 -34.29
C GLY A 302 -3.56 2.06 -33.18
N LYS A 303 -2.50 1.23 -33.24
CA LYS A 303 -2.20 0.24 -32.19
C LYS A 303 -2.05 0.95 -30.85
N CYS A 304 -2.75 0.46 -29.84
CA CYS A 304 -2.83 1.13 -28.55
C CYS A 304 -2.34 0.21 -27.43
N PHE A 305 -1.48 0.73 -26.56
CA PHE A 305 -1.06 0.10 -25.32
C PHE A 305 -1.69 0.85 -24.14
N LYS A 306 -2.43 0.13 -23.30
CA LYS A 306 -3.16 0.70 -22.19
C LYS A 306 -3.01 -0.12 -20.92
N LEU A 307 -3.26 0.52 -19.82
CA LEU A 307 -3.20 -0.09 -18.49
C LEU A 307 -4.09 -1.32 -18.39
N GLY A 308 -3.61 -2.35 -17.68
CA GLY A 308 -4.32 -3.63 -17.54
C GLY A 308 -4.23 -4.56 -18.75
N GLN A 309 -3.64 -4.11 -19.88
CA GLN A 309 -3.46 -4.96 -21.05
C GLN A 309 -2.37 -6.02 -20.80
N LYS A 310 -2.68 -7.26 -21.14
CA LYS A 310 -1.69 -8.35 -21.14
C LYS A 310 -0.74 -8.21 -22.33
N VAL A 311 0.54 -8.40 -22.08
CA VAL A 311 1.59 -8.35 -23.11
C VAL A 311 2.61 -9.45 -22.84
N LYS A 312 3.18 -10.00 -23.92
CA LYS A 312 4.31 -10.92 -23.85
C LYS A 312 5.60 -10.11 -24.05
N ILE A 313 6.53 -10.23 -23.11
CA ILE A 313 7.77 -9.48 -23.12
C ILE A 313 8.98 -10.41 -23.12
N VAL A 314 10.12 -9.87 -23.53
CA VAL A 314 11.45 -10.47 -23.33
C VAL A 314 12.26 -9.53 -22.47
N VAL A 315 13.05 -10.07 -21.56
CA VAL A 315 14.01 -9.29 -20.76
C VAL A 315 15.18 -8.90 -21.65
N ASP A 316 15.31 -7.62 -21.96
CA ASP A 316 16.38 -7.09 -22.83
C ASP A 316 17.67 -6.82 -22.05
N GLY A 317 17.53 -6.24 -20.84
CA GLY A 317 18.67 -5.92 -20.00
C GLY A 317 18.30 -5.50 -18.59
N VAL A 318 19.33 -5.30 -17.77
CA VAL A 318 19.20 -4.77 -16.40
C VAL A 318 20.34 -3.80 -16.11
N ASP A 319 20.05 -2.75 -15.35
CA ASP A 319 21.06 -1.83 -14.81
C ASP A 319 20.98 -1.82 -13.28
N GLU A 320 22.00 -2.36 -12.61
CA GLU A 320 22.06 -2.42 -11.14
C GLU A 320 22.32 -1.04 -10.50
N LEU A 321 22.96 -0.11 -11.22
CA LEU A 321 23.24 1.23 -10.69
C LEU A 321 21.98 2.09 -10.73
N GLN A 322 21.27 2.06 -11.85
CA GLN A 322 19.98 2.76 -12.00
C GLN A 322 18.80 1.98 -11.40
N LYS A 323 19.02 0.71 -11.03
CA LYS A 323 18.01 -0.21 -10.53
C LYS A 323 16.83 -0.32 -11.48
N SER A 324 17.10 -0.45 -12.77
CA SER A 324 16.11 -0.58 -13.84
C SER A 324 16.18 -1.94 -14.52
N ILE A 325 15.05 -2.36 -15.04
CA ILE A 325 14.88 -3.57 -15.84
C ILE A 325 14.26 -3.15 -17.17
N ASP A 326 14.95 -3.47 -18.27
CA ASP A 326 14.50 -3.15 -19.60
C ASP A 326 13.86 -4.37 -20.25
N PHE A 327 12.65 -4.17 -20.76
CA PHE A 327 11.91 -5.15 -21.51
C PHE A 327 11.77 -4.73 -22.98
N VAL A 328 11.50 -5.69 -23.83
CA VAL A 328 11.01 -5.49 -25.20
C VAL A 328 9.77 -6.34 -25.42
N LEU A 329 8.91 -5.95 -26.36
CA LEU A 329 7.80 -6.82 -26.76
C LEU A 329 8.36 -8.10 -27.39
N ALA A 330 7.81 -9.24 -27.00
CA ALA A 330 8.12 -10.49 -27.68
C ALA A 330 7.65 -10.41 -29.13
N PRO A 331 8.37 -11.02 -30.09
CA PRO A 331 7.89 -11.13 -31.47
C PRO A 331 6.49 -11.76 -31.48
N GLU A 332 5.59 -11.22 -32.30
CA GLU A 332 4.29 -11.87 -32.54
C GLU A 332 4.61 -13.22 -33.22
N GLU A 333 4.16 -14.32 -32.64
CA GLU A 333 4.26 -15.62 -33.29
C GLU A 333 3.38 -15.51 -34.55
N GLU A 334 4.01 -15.49 -35.75
CA GLU A 334 3.26 -15.63 -36.98
C GLU A 334 2.55 -17.00 -36.90
N ASP A 335 1.22 -16.97 -36.82
CA ASP A 335 0.39 -18.18 -36.94
C ASP A 335 0.73 -18.84 -38.28
N GLN A 336 1.49 -19.94 -38.20
CA GLN A 336 1.77 -20.81 -39.34
C GLN A 336 0.56 -21.67 -39.67
#